data_2da4dd3ced9b580e4767deded256f03d
#
_entry.id   2da4dd3ced9b580e4767deded256f03d
#
_cell.length_a   1.000
_cell.length_b   1.000
_cell.length_c   1.000
_cell.angle_alpha   90.00
_cell.angle_beta   90.00
_cell.angle_gamma   90.00
#
_symmetry.space_group_name_H-M   'P 1'
#
loop_
_entity.id
_entity.type
_entity.pdbx_description
1 polymer ?
#
loop_
_entity_poly.entity_id
_entity_poly.type
_entity_poly.pdbx_seq_one_letter_code
_entity_poly.pdbx_strand_id
1 'polypeptide(L)'
;MARTTRPLTNTEVLRAKALEKDLTLHDGDGLFLIVKTSGKKLWRFRYQRPATKQRTMMGLGAFPALSLADARGLRADYLALLANGIDPQIQAEVAEEQQQIALDSIFSTVAANWFQLKSKSVTPDYAKDIWRSLEKDVFPAIGETPVQQIKARTLVEALEPIKARGALETVRRLVQRINEIMIYAVNTGLIDANPASGIGMAFEKPKKQNMPTLRPEELPKLMR
;
A
#
# COMPACT_ATOMS: atom_id res chain seq x y z
N MET A 1 38.60 23.21 21.63
CA MET A 1 38.06 24.11 20.60
C MET A 1 37.34 23.25 19.55
N ALA A 2 36.08 23.53 19.26
CA ALA A 2 35.36 22.85 18.20
C ALA A 2 35.98 23.23 16.84
N ARG A 3 36.38 22.25 16.06
CA ARG A 3 36.92 22.47 14.70
C ARG A 3 35.76 22.95 13.82
N THR A 4 35.78 24.23 13.46
CA THR A 4 34.80 24.80 12.54
C THR A 4 35.05 24.19 11.15
N THR A 5 34.13 23.34 10.67
CA THR A 5 34.24 22.73 9.35
C THR A 5 33.78 23.75 8.31
N ARG A 6 34.60 24.02 7.29
CA ARG A 6 34.20 24.86 6.17
C ARG A 6 33.13 24.14 5.35
N PRO A 7 31.98 24.77 5.04
CA PRO A 7 30.95 24.18 4.19
C PRO A 7 31.50 23.83 2.80
N LEU A 8 31.00 22.72 2.23
CA LEU A 8 31.35 22.28 0.89
C LEU A 8 30.75 23.21 -0.17
N THR A 9 31.37 23.27 -1.32
CA THR A 9 30.83 23.90 -2.53
C THR A 9 30.33 22.84 -3.51
N ASN A 10 29.37 23.20 -4.38
CA ASN A 10 28.91 22.30 -5.43
C ASN A 10 30.05 21.81 -6.34
N THR A 11 31.05 22.68 -6.59
CA THR A 11 32.22 22.31 -7.40
C THR A 11 33.08 21.25 -6.71
N GLU A 12 33.24 21.32 -5.40
CA GLU A 12 33.99 20.29 -4.63
C GLU A 12 33.24 18.95 -4.67
N VAL A 13 31.92 18.95 -4.49
CA VAL A 13 31.08 17.75 -4.58
C VAL A 13 31.15 17.13 -5.98
N LEU A 14 31.05 17.95 -7.04
CA LEU A 14 31.12 17.50 -8.42
C LEU A 14 32.50 16.90 -8.76
N ARG A 15 33.58 17.59 -8.37
CA ARG A 15 34.95 17.22 -8.71
C ARG A 15 35.52 16.11 -7.81
N ALA A 16 34.88 15.77 -6.70
CA ALA A 16 35.31 14.69 -5.82
C ALA A 16 35.43 13.38 -6.59
N LYS A 17 36.61 12.78 -6.63
CA LYS A 17 36.91 11.53 -7.33
C LYS A 17 37.06 10.37 -6.36
N ALA A 18 36.75 9.17 -6.82
CA ALA A 18 37.05 7.94 -6.08
C ALA A 18 38.58 7.82 -5.88
N LEU A 19 38.93 7.34 -4.71
CA LEU A 19 40.31 7.02 -4.32
C LEU A 19 40.41 5.53 -4.00
N GLU A 20 41.57 5.03 -3.66
CA GLU A 20 41.76 3.64 -3.20
C GLU A 20 40.94 3.30 -1.93
N LYS A 21 40.61 4.34 -1.13
CA LYS A 21 39.77 4.25 0.06
C LYS A 21 38.60 5.23 -0.05
N ASP A 22 37.52 4.94 0.64
CA ASP A 22 36.36 5.84 0.75
C ASP A 22 36.81 7.23 1.23
N LEU A 23 36.48 8.26 0.45
CA LEU A 23 36.76 9.66 0.80
C LEU A 23 35.58 10.27 1.52
N THR A 24 35.82 10.89 2.69
CA THR A 24 34.76 11.59 3.43
C THR A 24 35.00 13.10 3.38
N LEU A 25 34.00 13.83 2.88
CA LEU A 25 33.98 15.28 2.81
C LEU A 25 32.93 15.85 3.75
N HIS A 26 33.32 16.64 4.74
CA HIS A 26 32.41 17.19 5.75
C HIS A 26 31.86 18.55 5.33
N ASP A 27 30.51 18.72 5.47
CA ASP A 27 29.81 19.99 5.19
C ASP A 27 29.50 20.81 6.46
N GLY A 28 29.62 20.20 7.63
CA GLY A 28 29.26 20.79 8.92
C GLY A 28 27.96 20.24 9.49
N ASP A 29 27.75 20.50 10.78
CA ASP A 29 26.53 20.11 11.53
C ASP A 29 26.09 18.65 11.33
N GLY A 30 27.07 17.74 11.26
CA GLY A 30 26.81 16.30 11.06
C GLY A 30 26.61 15.85 9.61
N LEU A 31 26.48 16.76 8.63
CA LEU A 31 26.36 16.42 7.21
C LEU A 31 27.75 16.15 6.59
N PHE A 32 27.83 15.06 5.82
CA PHE A 32 29.04 14.73 5.06
C PHE A 32 28.71 13.87 3.83
N LEU A 33 29.61 13.97 2.85
CA LEU A 33 29.55 13.16 1.62
C LEU A 33 30.58 12.04 1.71
N ILE A 34 30.20 10.81 1.46
CA ILE A 34 31.12 9.69 1.25
C ILE A 34 31.24 9.44 -0.25
N VAL A 35 32.44 9.52 -0.77
CA VAL A 35 32.79 9.09 -2.12
C VAL A 35 33.38 7.68 -2.00
N LYS A 36 32.63 6.70 -2.45
CA LYS A 36 33.02 5.29 -2.44
C LYS A 36 34.12 5.00 -3.47
N THR A 37 34.90 3.95 -3.25
CA THR A 37 35.89 3.46 -4.23
C THR A 37 35.26 3.16 -5.58
N SER A 38 33.97 2.80 -5.62
CA SER A 38 33.19 2.58 -6.85
C SER A 38 32.76 3.89 -7.56
N GLY A 39 33.14 5.06 -7.04
CA GLY A 39 32.73 6.36 -7.57
C GLY A 39 31.35 6.83 -7.12
N LYS A 40 30.53 6.01 -6.44
CA LYS A 40 29.24 6.42 -5.88
C LYS A 40 29.45 7.46 -4.78
N LYS A 41 28.65 8.53 -4.81
CA LYS A 41 28.68 9.62 -3.83
C LYS A 41 27.41 9.55 -3.00
N LEU A 42 27.55 9.43 -1.67
CA LEU A 42 26.44 9.20 -0.76
C LEU A 42 26.43 10.25 0.34
N TRP A 43 25.33 10.97 0.48
CA TRP A 43 25.09 11.87 1.58
C TRP A 43 24.78 11.10 2.84
N ARG A 44 25.42 11.48 3.95
CA ARG A 44 25.23 10.93 5.29
C ARG A 44 25.05 12.04 6.29
N PHE A 45 24.23 11.77 7.32
CA PHE A 45 24.03 12.64 8.45
C PHE A 45 24.40 11.91 9.74
N ARG A 46 25.32 12.49 10.51
CA ARG A 46 25.74 11.96 11.81
C ARG A 46 25.13 12.81 12.91
N TYR A 47 24.50 12.17 13.86
CA TYR A 47 23.86 12.83 15.00
C TYR A 47 23.96 11.99 16.27
N GLN A 48 23.45 12.53 17.38
CA GLN A 48 23.34 11.83 18.65
C GLN A 48 21.87 11.55 18.94
N ARG A 49 21.52 10.29 19.19
CA ARG A 49 20.14 9.89 19.49
C ARG A 49 19.62 10.61 20.74
N PRO A 50 18.46 11.23 20.72
CA PRO A 50 17.93 11.98 21.87
C PRO A 50 17.81 11.15 23.14
N ALA A 51 17.30 9.91 23.04
CA ALA A 51 17.04 9.04 24.18
C ALA A 51 18.31 8.42 24.77
N THR A 52 19.17 7.82 23.93
CA THR A 52 20.33 7.02 24.39
C THR A 52 21.65 7.80 24.43
N LYS A 53 21.67 9.01 23.86
CA LYS A 53 22.89 9.82 23.68
C LYS A 53 23.99 9.14 22.85
N GLN A 54 23.68 8.02 22.21
CA GLN A 54 24.62 7.32 21.35
C GLN A 54 24.77 8.04 20.01
N ARG A 55 26.00 8.06 19.49
CA ARG A 55 26.27 8.58 18.15
C ARG A 55 25.81 7.58 17.11
N THR A 56 25.05 8.05 16.14
CA THR A 56 24.57 7.25 15.01
C THR A 56 24.74 8.02 13.71
N MET A 57 24.49 7.36 12.58
CA MET A 57 24.45 7.98 11.27
C MET A 57 23.35 7.40 10.41
N MET A 58 22.73 8.22 9.58
CA MET A 58 21.73 7.79 8.61
C MET A 58 22.11 8.20 7.20
N GLY A 59 21.63 7.45 6.21
CA GLY A 59 21.75 7.78 4.80
C GLY A 59 20.70 8.81 4.41
N LEU A 60 21.09 9.83 3.64
CA LEU A 60 20.14 10.81 3.11
C LEU A 60 19.80 10.52 1.65
N GLY A 61 20.76 10.02 0.88
CA GLY A 61 20.58 9.74 -0.53
C GLY A 61 21.88 9.81 -1.32
N ALA A 62 21.80 9.59 -2.62
CA ALA A 62 22.93 9.60 -3.51
C ALA A 62 23.01 10.89 -4.32
N PHE A 63 24.20 11.46 -4.45
CA PHE A 63 24.46 12.51 -5.43
C PHE A 63 24.66 11.86 -6.82
N PRO A 64 24.13 12.44 -7.94
CA PRO A 64 23.51 13.76 -8.04
C PRO A 64 21.98 13.79 -7.79
N ALA A 65 21.31 12.66 -7.57
CA ALA A 65 19.85 12.62 -7.34
C ALA A 65 19.44 13.51 -6.15
N LEU A 66 20.25 13.54 -5.09
CA LEU A 66 20.12 14.49 -3.99
C LEU A 66 21.25 15.54 -4.11
N SER A 67 20.89 16.80 -4.38
CA SER A 67 21.85 17.90 -4.48
C SER A 67 22.42 18.27 -3.10
N LEU A 68 23.51 19.10 -3.08
CA LEU A 68 24.05 19.66 -1.84
C LEU A 68 23.01 20.54 -1.12
N ALA A 69 22.22 21.32 -1.89
CA ALA A 69 21.18 22.17 -1.31
C ALA A 69 20.10 21.36 -0.62
N ASP A 70 19.61 20.31 -1.27
CA ASP A 70 18.57 19.42 -0.72
C ASP A 70 19.10 18.65 0.49
N ALA A 71 20.35 18.17 0.44
CA ALA A 71 20.98 17.50 1.58
C ALA A 71 21.09 18.43 2.82
N ARG A 72 21.35 19.72 2.59
CA ARG A 72 21.35 20.74 3.66
C ARG A 72 19.93 21.02 4.17
N GLY A 73 18.93 21.02 3.30
CA GLY A 73 17.51 21.11 3.68
C GLY A 73 17.14 19.98 4.63
N LEU A 74 17.37 18.73 4.21
CA LEU A 74 17.12 17.54 5.06
C LEU A 74 17.89 17.60 6.39
N ARG A 75 19.14 18.05 6.40
CA ARG A 75 19.89 18.27 7.65
C ARG A 75 19.18 19.25 8.58
N ALA A 76 18.71 20.38 8.05
CA ALA A 76 17.99 21.38 8.84
C ALA A 76 16.72 20.81 9.47
N ASP A 77 15.94 20.05 8.69
CA ASP A 77 14.73 19.38 9.16
C ASP A 77 15.04 18.37 10.27
N TYR A 78 16.09 17.56 10.09
CA TYR A 78 16.50 16.58 11.11
C TYR A 78 17.06 17.24 12.39
N LEU A 79 17.77 18.36 12.27
CA LEU A 79 18.21 19.13 13.43
C LEU A 79 17.01 19.69 14.20
N ALA A 80 15.96 20.15 13.50
CA ALA A 80 14.71 20.60 14.14
C ALA A 80 14.02 19.46 14.89
N LEU A 81 13.96 18.25 14.33
CA LEU A 81 13.43 17.06 15.00
C LEU A 81 14.23 16.74 16.27
N LEU A 82 15.55 16.72 16.15
CA LEU A 82 16.44 16.43 17.28
C LEU A 82 16.31 17.47 18.40
N ALA A 83 16.11 18.74 18.06
CA ALA A 83 15.85 19.82 19.03
C ALA A 83 14.56 19.58 19.81
N ASN A 84 13.55 18.94 19.18
CA ASN A 84 12.30 18.51 19.81
C ASN A 84 12.38 17.13 20.49
N GLY A 85 13.57 16.54 20.59
CA GLY A 85 13.75 15.23 21.22
C GLY A 85 13.31 14.04 20.37
N ILE A 86 13.01 14.24 19.08
CA ILE A 86 12.55 13.21 18.15
C ILE A 86 13.76 12.66 17.40
N ASP A 87 13.91 11.31 17.36
CA ASP A 87 14.93 10.64 16.55
C ASP A 87 14.45 10.57 15.08
N PRO A 88 15.17 11.21 14.14
CA PRO A 88 14.75 11.23 12.73
C PRO A 88 14.67 9.84 12.09
N GLN A 89 15.54 8.91 12.50
CA GLN A 89 15.53 7.54 11.99
C GLN A 89 14.27 6.78 12.44
N ILE A 90 13.92 6.89 13.72
CA ILE A 90 12.71 6.26 14.27
C ILE A 90 11.46 6.87 13.62
N GLN A 91 11.45 8.20 13.42
CA GLN A 91 10.32 8.84 12.76
C GLN A 91 10.16 8.36 11.31
N ALA A 92 11.24 8.20 10.56
CA ALA A 92 11.21 7.68 9.20
C ALA A 92 10.71 6.22 9.17
N GLU A 93 11.21 5.36 10.06
CA GLU A 93 10.76 3.96 10.19
C GLU A 93 9.26 3.87 10.50
N VAL A 94 8.75 4.69 11.42
CA VAL A 94 7.31 4.75 11.75
C VAL A 94 6.49 5.24 10.55
N ALA A 95 6.98 6.23 9.81
CA ALA A 95 6.29 6.74 8.62
C ALA A 95 6.24 5.69 7.50
N GLU A 96 7.34 4.96 7.27
CA GLU A 96 7.39 3.86 6.30
C GLU A 96 6.45 2.72 6.70
N GLU A 97 6.43 2.33 7.98
CA GLU A 97 5.51 1.31 8.49
C GLU A 97 4.05 1.73 8.32
N GLN A 98 3.71 2.98 8.65
CA GLN A 98 2.36 3.50 8.45
C GLN A 98 1.96 3.51 6.97
N GLN A 99 2.89 3.89 6.08
CA GLN A 99 2.65 3.86 4.64
C GLN A 99 2.44 2.42 4.14
N GLN A 100 3.22 1.46 4.63
CA GLN A 100 3.07 0.05 4.28
C GLN A 100 1.72 -0.50 4.75
N ILE A 101 1.34 -0.23 6.00
CA ILE A 101 0.02 -0.59 6.54
C ILE A 101 -1.10 0.03 5.70
N ALA A 102 -0.95 1.28 5.27
CA ALA A 102 -1.93 1.94 4.42
C ALA A 102 -2.06 1.24 3.05
N LEU A 103 -0.95 0.86 2.43
CA LEU A 103 -0.93 0.11 1.15
C LEU A 103 -1.54 -1.29 1.29
N ASP A 104 -1.18 -2.01 2.35
CA ASP A 104 -1.69 -3.36 2.62
C ASP A 104 -3.18 -3.36 2.96
N SER A 105 -3.70 -2.22 3.39
CA SER A 105 -5.12 -2.05 3.74
C SER A 105 -6.00 -1.63 2.56
N ILE A 106 -5.45 -1.37 1.37
CA ILE A 106 -6.22 -1.06 0.16
C ILE A 106 -7.10 -2.25 -0.21
N PHE A 107 -8.37 -1.99 -0.58
CA PHE A 107 -9.36 -3.04 -0.86
C PHE A 107 -8.89 -4.06 -1.90
N SER A 108 -8.25 -3.63 -2.99
CA SER A 108 -7.72 -4.54 -4.02
C SER A 108 -6.61 -5.45 -3.49
N THR A 109 -5.74 -4.95 -2.60
CA THR A 109 -4.68 -5.74 -1.94
C THR A 109 -5.30 -6.76 -0.98
N VAL A 110 -6.25 -6.36 -0.16
CA VAL A 110 -6.98 -7.24 0.76
C VAL A 110 -7.74 -8.32 -0.02
N ALA A 111 -8.39 -7.94 -1.12
CA ALA A 111 -9.09 -8.86 -2.02
C ALA A 111 -8.12 -9.88 -2.66
N ALA A 112 -6.91 -9.46 -3.04
CA ALA A 112 -5.89 -10.36 -3.59
C ALA A 112 -5.43 -11.38 -2.55
N ASN A 113 -5.18 -10.95 -1.32
CA ASN A 113 -4.79 -11.83 -0.22
C ASN A 113 -5.91 -12.84 0.12
N TRP A 114 -7.15 -12.38 0.21
CA TRP A 114 -8.32 -13.27 0.34
C TRP A 114 -8.41 -14.26 -0.83
N PHE A 115 -8.22 -13.78 -2.07
CA PHE A 115 -8.33 -14.59 -3.26
C PHE A 115 -7.28 -15.71 -3.33
N GLN A 116 -6.06 -15.49 -2.83
CA GLN A 116 -5.05 -16.55 -2.72
C GLN A 116 -5.52 -17.76 -1.89
N LEU A 117 -6.33 -17.51 -0.85
CA LEU A 117 -6.93 -18.58 -0.05
C LEU A 117 -8.14 -19.18 -0.77
N LYS A 118 -9.02 -18.33 -1.31
CA LYS A 118 -10.27 -18.75 -1.97
C LYS A 118 -10.00 -19.59 -3.22
N SER A 119 -9.02 -19.24 -4.02
CA SER A 119 -8.67 -19.95 -5.26
C SER A 119 -8.27 -21.41 -5.04
N LYS A 120 -7.73 -21.75 -3.85
CA LYS A 120 -7.38 -23.13 -3.48
C LYS A 120 -8.60 -24.02 -3.20
N SER A 121 -9.76 -23.42 -2.94
CA SER A 121 -11.00 -24.12 -2.55
C SER A 121 -12.04 -24.20 -3.67
N VAL A 122 -11.73 -23.69 -4.86
CA VAL A 122 -12.65 -23.64 -6.00
C VAL A 122 -11.96 -24.12 -7.27
N THR A 123 -12.74 -24.41 -8.33
CA THR A 123 -12.16 -24.76 -9.63
C THR A 123 -11.43 -23.58 -10.26
N PRO A 124 -10.36 -23.83 -11.08
CA PRO A 124 -9.59 -22.74 -11.69
C PRO A 124 -10.43 -21.77 -12.54
N ASP A 125 -11.41 -22.27 -13.27
CA ASP A 125 -12.26 -21.43 -14.10
C ASP A 125 -13.21 -20.56 -13.26
N TYR A 126 -13.77 -21.12 -12.18
CA TYR A 126 -14.58 -20.34 -11.26
C TYR A 126 -13.73 -19.29 -10.50
N ALA A 127 -12.48 -19.60 -10.18
CA ALA A 127 -11.56 -18.62 -9.59
C ALA A 127 -11.33 -17.44 -10.55
N LYS A 128 -11.10 -17.70 -11.84
CA LYS A 128 -10.98 -16.65 -12.86
C LYS A 128 -12.23 -15.77 -12.93
N ASP A 129 -13.41 -16.37 -12.88
CA ASP A 129 -14.68 -15.64 -12.91
C ASP A 129 -14.87 -14.75 -11.67
N ILE A 130 -14.48 -15.25 -10.48
CA ILE A 130 -14.48 -14.47 -9.25
C ILE A 130 -13.62 -13.22 -9.43
N TRP A 131 -12.35 -13.40 -9.80
CA TRP A 131 -11.40 -12.30 -9.92
C TRP A 131 -11.81 -11.29 -10.98
N ARG A 132 -12.14 -11.76 -12.17
CA ARG A 132 -12.63 -10.92 -13.29
C ARG A 132 -13.82 -10.06 -12.91
N SER A 133 -14.75 -10.59 -12.10
CA SER A 133 -15.91 -9.80 -11.68
C SER A 133 -15.55 -8.70 -10.70
N LEU A 134 -14.54 -8.91 -9.83
CA LEU A 134 -14.03 -7.89 -8.92
C LEU A 134 -13.29 -6.80 -9.72
N GLU A 135 -12.42 -7.19 -10.64
CA GLU A 135 -11.70 -6.23 -11.50
C GLU A 135 -12.63 -5.36 -12.34
N LYS A 136 -13.67 -5.97 -12.90
CA LYS A 136 -14.58 -5.26 -13.80
C LYS A 136 -15.57 -4.36 -13.08
N ASP A 137 -16.14 -4.84 -12.00
CA ASP A 137 -17.36 -4.27 -11.43
C ASP A 137 -17.16 -3.65 -10.03
N VAL A 138 -16.05 -3.94 -9.33
CA VAL A 138 -15.81 -3.48 -7.95
C VAL A 138 -14.59 -2.59 -7.83
N PHE A 139 -13.44 -3.02 -8.35
CA PHE A 139 -12.18 -2.27 -8.21
C PHE A 139 -12.21 -0.87 -8.82
N PRO A 140 -12.91 -0.58 -9.93
CA PRO A 140 -12.99 0.79 -10.43
C PRO A 140 -13.64 1.78 -9.46
N ALA A 141 -14.49 1.29 -8.55
CA ALA A 141 -15.19 2.13 -7.59
C ALA A 141 -14.49 2.23 -6.22
N ILE A 142 -13.95 1.11 -5.73
CA ILE A 142 -13.42 1.04 -4.35
C ILE A 142 -12.05 0.34 -4.26
N GLY A 143 -11.46 -0.06 -5.38
CA GLY A 143 -10.21 -0.83 -5.40
C GLY A 143 -9.06 -0.17 -4.66
N GLU A 144 -8.89 1.14 -4.83
CA GLU A 144 -7.84 1.95 -4.23
C GLU A 144 -8.21 2.53 -2.84
N THR A 145 -9.40 2.21 -2.34
CA THR A 145 -9.87 2.74 -1.04
C THR A 145 -9.37 1.85 0.10
N PRO A 146 -8.75 2.41 1.16
CA PRO A 146 -8.41 1.66 2.36
C PRO A 146 -9.67 1.05 3.01
N VAL A 147 -9.61 -0.23 3.40
CA VAL A 147 -10.78 -0.96 3.95
C VAL A 147 -11.38 -0.31 5.20
N GLN A 148 -10.56 0.42 5.97
CA GLN A 148 -11.01 1.19 7.15
C GLN A 148 -11.94 2.36 6.77
N GLN A 149 -11.83 2.89 5.56
CA GLN A 149 -12.62 4.02 5.06
C GLN A 149 -13.90 3.57 4.34
N ILE A 150 -14.00 2.29 4.00
CA ILE A 150 -15.15 1.74 3.28
C ILE A 150 -16.35 1.65 4.23
N LYS A 151 -17.44 2.32 3.85
CA LYS A 151 -18.72 2.29 4.55
C LYS A 151 -19.75 1.48 3.77
N ALA A 152 -20.80 0.98 4.44
CA ALA A 152 -21.91 0.28 3.79
C ALA A 152 -22.49 1.07 2.61
N ARG A 153 -22.68 2.38 2.77
CA ARG A 153 -23.16 3.28 1.72
C ARG A 153 -22.25 3.25 0.47
N THR A 154 -20.94 3.33 0.65
CA THR A 154 -19.96 3.29 -0.45
C THR A 154 -20.07 1.98 -1.25
N LEU A 155 -20.28 0.86 -0.53
CA LEU A 155 -20.46 -0.46 -1.17
C LEU A 155 -21.77 -0.54 -1.97
N VAL A 156 -22.85 0.04 -1.44
CA VAL A 156 -24.14 0.11 -2.16
C VAL A 156 -23.99 0.97 -3.42
N GLU A 157 -23.41 2.16 -3.30
CA GLU A 157 -23.16 3.08 -4.42
C GLU A 157 -22.27 2.43 -5.52
N ALA A 158 -21.26 1.64 -5.14
CA ALA A 158 -20.41 0.91 -6.08
C ALA A 158 -21.17 -0.16 -6.88
N LEU A 159 -22.23 -0.73 -6.32
CA LEU A 159 -23.04 -1.78 -6.96
C LEU A 159 -24.28 -1.25 -7.72
N GLU A 160 -24.68 0.00 -7.51
CA GLU A 160 -25.83 0.62 -8.21
C GLU A 160 -25.73 0.57 -9.75
N PRO A 161 -24.56 0.83 -10.40
CA PRO A 161 -24.45 0.73 -11.85
C PRO A 161 -24.75 -0.67 -12.39
N ILE A 162 -24.49 -1.71 -11.60
CA ILE A 162 -24.72 -3.11 -11.97
C ILE A 162 -26.21 -3.43 -11.83
N LYS A 163 -26.84 -2.94 -10.77
CA LYS A 163 -28.29 -3.00 -10.57
C LYS A 163 -29.03 -2.29 -11.71
N ALA A 164 -28.59 -1.08 -12.08
CA ALA A 164 -29.20 -0.31 -13.17
C ALA A 164 -29.19 -1.05 -14.52
N ARG A 165 -28.22 -1.94 -14.75
CA ARG A 165 -28.16 -2.84 -15.91
C ARG A 165 -29.11 -4.04 -15.80
N GLY A 166 -29.87 -4.18 -14.72
CA GLY A 166 -30.75 -5.32 -14.47
C GLY A 166 -30.03 -6.62 -14.04
N ALA A 167 -28.71 -6.56 -13.79
CA ALA A 167 -27.88 -7.75 -13.49
C ALA A 167 -27.94 -8.14 -11.99
N LEU A 168 -29.14 -8.35 -11.45
CA LEU A 168 -29.37 -8.60 -10.02
C LEU A 168 -28.65 -9.85 -9.48
N GLU A 169 -28.49 -10.89 -10.29
CA GLU A 169 -27.73 -12.09 -9.90
C GLU A 169 -26.24 -11.79 -9.76
N THR A 170 -25.70 -10.91 -10.62
CA THR A 170 -24.32 -10.42 -10.49
C THR A 170 -24.15 -9.60 -9.22
N VAL A 171 -25.09 -8.69 -8.92
CA VAL A 171 -25.11 -7.94 -7.67
C VAL A 171 -25.06 -8.87 -6.46
N ARG A 172 -25.92 -9.90 -6.44
CA ARG A 172 -25.97 -10.89 -5.35
C ARG A 172 -24.61 -11.58 -5.14
N ARG A 173 -23.98 -12.01 -6.24
CA ARG A 173 -22.65 -12.67 -6.18
C ARG A 173 -21.57 -11.71 -5.71
N LEU A 174 -21.59 -10.45 -6.17
CA LEU A 174 -20.62 -9.45 -5.75
C LEU A 174 -20.77 -9.07 -4.28
N VAL A 175 -22.00 -8.91 -3.80
CA VAL A 175 -22.31 -8.72 -2.37
C VAL A 175 -21.70 -9.84 -1.53
N GLN A 176 -21.87 -11.10 -1.94
CA GLN A 176 -21.29 -12.23 -1.24
C GLN A 176 -19.76 -12.14 -1.23
N ARG A 177 -19.12 -11.87 -2.38
CA ARG A 177 -17.65 -11.77 -2.50
C ARG A 177 -17.09 -10.63 -1.65
N ILE A 178 -17.69 -9.45 -1.74
CA ILE A 178 -17.31 -8.28 -0.93
C ILE A 178 -17.45 -8.62 0.56
N ASN A 179 -18.54 -9.27 0.96
CA ASN A 179 -18.72 -9.67 2.36
C ASN A 179 -17.63 -10.65 2.83
N GLU A 180 -17.26 -11.64 2.00
CA GLU A 180 -16.16 -12.58 2.31
C GLU A 180 -14.81 -11.85 2.45
N ILE A 181 -14.51 -10.87 1.58
CA ILE A 181 -13.31 -10.06 1.64
C ILE A 181 -13.28 -9.22 2.92
N MET A 182 -14.41 -8.60 3.27
CA MET A 182 -14.50 -7.79 4.49
C MET A 182 -14.42 -8.64 5.78
N ILE A 183 -14.97 -9.87 5.77
CA ILE A 183 -14.76 -10.83 6.86
C ILE A 183 -13.28 -11.19 6.98
N TYR A 184 -12.59 -11.41 5.86
CA TYR A 184 -11.14 -11.62 5.87
C TYR A 184 -10.40 -10.43 6.49
N ALA A 185 -10.77 -9.20 6.13
CA ALA A 185 -10.18 -7.98 6.71
C ALA A 185 -10.41 -7.88 8.23
N VAL A 186 -11.59 -8.27 8.73
CA VAL A 186 -11.85 -8.36 10.19
C VAL A 186 -10.96 -9.41 10.84
N ASN A 187 -10.90 -10.60 10.26
CA ASN A 187 -10.13 -11.72 10.83
C ASN A 187 -8.62 -11.48 10.82
N THR A 188 -8.12 -10.62 9.94
CA THR A 188 -6.71 -10.20 9.89
C THR A 188 -6.43 -8.93 10.70
N GLY A 189 -7.42 -8.37 11.38
CA GLY A 189 -7.27 -7.19 12.24
C GLY A 189 -7.13 -5.86 11.50
N LEU A 190 -7.44 -5.84 10.20
CA LEU A 190 -7.40 -4.58 9.41
C LEU A 190 -8.58 -3.65 9.72
N ILE A 191 -9.72 -4.21 10.11
CA ILE A 191 -10.93 -3.48 10.53
C ILE A 191 -11.60 -4.21 11.70
N ASP A 192 -12.31 -3.45 12.56
CA ASP A 192 -12.99 -4.01 13.74
C ASP A 192 -14.36 -4.60 13.43
N ALA A 193 -15.03 -4.13 12.37
CA ALA A 193 -16.37 -4.55 12.00
C ALA A 193 -16.53 -4.62 10.48
N ASN A 194 -17.37 -5.55 10.02
CA ASN A 194 -17.65 -5.75 8.60
C ASN A 194 -18.73 -4.79 8.08
N PRO A 195 -18.38 -3.76 7.27
CA PRO A 195 -19.36 -2.83 6.71
C PRO A 195 -20.25 -3.44 5.62
N ALA A 196 -19.87 -4.60 5.08
CA ALA A 196 -20.64 -5.32 4.05
C ALA A 196 -21.73 -6.20 4.64
N SER A 197 -21.81 -6.32 5.97
CA SER A 197 -22.84 -7.11 6.63
C SER A 197 -24.23 -6.53 6.32
N GLY A 198 -25.05 -7.32 5.64
CA GLY A 198 -26.43 -6.93 5.33
C GLY A 198 -26.64 -6.01 4.13
N ILE A 199 -25.61 -5.56 3.41
CA ILE A 199 -25.78 -4.68 2.23
C ILE A 199 -26.65 -5.29 1.14
N GLY A 200 -26.77 -6.62 1.09
CA GLY A 200 -27.67 -7.31 0.16
C GLY A 200 -29.14 -6.95 0.33
N MET A 201 -29.54 -6.44 1.51
CA MET A 201 -30.91 -5.97 1.77
C MET A 201 -31.24 -4.67 1.04
N ALA A 202 -30.22 -3.92 0.59
CA ALA A 202 -30.42 -2.70 -0.20
C ALA A 202 -30.79 -3.00 -1.67
N PHE A 203 -30.76 -4.25 -2.09
CA PHE A 203 -31.02 -4.68 -3.47
C PHE A 203 -32.21 -5.63 -3.56
N GLU A 204 -32.93 -5.53 -4.68
CA GLU A 204 -34.01 -6.47 -4.99
C GLU A 204 -33.44 -7.88 -5.18
N LYS A 205 -34.20 -8.86 -4.72
CA LYS A 205 -33.82 -10.26 -4.96
C LYS A 205 -34.10 -10.63 -6.44
N PRO A 206 -33.15 -11.31 -7.11
CA PRO A 206 -33.41 -11.81 -8.45
C PRO A 206 -34.65 -12.73 -8.44
N LYS A 207 -35.54 -12.56 -9.42
CA LYS A 207 -36.68 -13.44 -9.58
C LYS A 207 -36.19 -14.84 -9.94
N LYS A 208 -36.51 -15.81 -9.09
CA LYS A 208 -36.17 -17.21 -9.32
C LYS A 208 -36.99 -17.74 -10.50
N GLN A 209 -36.36 -17.88 -11.67
CA GLN A 209 -36.93 -18.64 -12.76
C GLN A 209 -36.59 -20.11 -12.54
N ASN A 210 -37.61 -20.92 -12.19
CA ASN A 210 -37.42 -22.37 -12.18
C ASN A 210 -37.26 -22.82 -13.63
N MET A 211 -36.23 -23.62 -13.91
CA MET A 211 -36.15 -24.29 -15.21
C MET A 211 -37.42 -25.14 -15.42
N PRO A 212 -38.00 -25.10 -16.63
CA PRO A 212 -39.14 -25.99 -16.92
C PRO A 212 -38.71 -27.43 -16.68
N THR A 213 -39.40 -28.09 -15.77
CA THR A 213 -39.19 -29.52 -15.50
C THR A 213 -39.92 -30.28 -16.58
N LEU A 214 -39.23 -31.14 -17.32
CA LEU A 214 -39.85 -32.08 -18.25
C LEU A 214 -40.78 -32.97 -17.45
N ARG A 215 -42.03 -33.05 -17.88
CA ARG A 215 -42.99 -34.00 -17.29
C ARG A 215 -42.56 -35.42 -17.66
N PRO A 216 -42.82 -36.42 -16.81
CA PRO A 216 -42.47 -37.82 -17.10
C PRO A 216 -42.95 -38.31 -18.48
N GLU A 217 -44.07 -37.76 -18.96
CA GLU A 217 -44.71 -38.06 -20.27
C GLU A 217 -43.90 -37.50 -21.47
N GLU A 218 -43.00 -36.52 -21.23
CA GLU A 218 -42.15 -35.87 -22.26
C GLU A 218 -40.78 -36.54 -22.40
N LEU A 219 -40.41 -37.40 -21.43
CA LEU A 219 -39.12 -38.11 -21.43
C LEU A 219 -38.92 -39.01 -22.67
N PRO A 220 -39.95 -39.73 -23.22
CA PRO A 220 -39.77 -40.54 -24.41
C PRO A 220 -39.41 -39.75 -25.68
N LYS A 221 -39.76 -38.45 -25.74
CA LYS A 221 -39.42 -37.57 -26.87
C LYS A 221 -37.93 -37.10 -26.84
N LEU A 222 -37.31 -37.12 -25.70
CA LEU A 222 -35.89 -36.71 -25.51
C LEU A 222 -34.94 -37.89 -25.73
N MET A 223 -35.44 -39.13 -25.66
CA MET A 223 -34.65 -40.36 -25.81
C MET A 223 -34.69 -40.94 -27.25
N ARG A 224 -35.26 -40.20 -28.19
CA ARG A 224 -35.19 -40.47 -29.64
C ARG A 224 -34.21 -39.48 -30.27
#